data_33ba4f73d57225d4f166783b40ddfdfa
#
_entry.id   33ba4f73d57225d4f166783b40ddfdfa
#
_cell.length_a   1.000
_cell.length_b   1.000
_cell.length_c   1.000
_cell.angle_alpha   90.00
_cell.angle_beta   90.00
_cell.angle_gamma   90.00
#
_symmetry.space_group_name_H-M   'P 1'
#
loop_
_entity.id
_entity.type
_entity.pdbx_description
1 polymer ?
#
loop_
_entity_poly.entity_id
_entity_poly.type
_entity_poly.pdbx_seq_one_letter_code
_entity_poly.pdbx_strand_id
1 'polypeptide(L)'
;GISVTQRDRERLDEQLSSGRHGRVLPVWLSDASEEPEETILLKDQGRWRRYAERELYPLLHYKQHGPTDGRSERRWWADYVRLNQLFADRIVEEYQAGDVVWVHDYHLFLLPSLLRQRIPNIYVGFFLHSPFPSSEFVRCLAKRKEILEGVLGANMIGFQTFSYSRHFTSCCTRVLGFESNSAGVDAYGAHVAVDVFPIGIDARSIQKAAFGAPDIEKTVLGIRKLYAGKKIIVGRDRLDSVRGVAQKLQAFEIFLERYPEWRDKVVLIQVTSPTSVEEEKEDPDNKIAGQISNLVSTINGRFGSLSFSPVQYYPQYLSPREYFALLRVADVGLITTVRDGMNTTSLEYIVCQQTNHSPLILSEFSGTAGTLPSAIHINPWDMVGVAGAINQALNMPDEQRKEQHLKLYKHVVTNTVSMWSRQYLNRLLTNLSSFDQSVATPALDRAKLMKQYRKARRRLFMFDYDGTLTPIVKDPQAAIPSDRVLRTLKSLSADPRNAVWIISGRDQAFLDEWMGHIPE
;
A
#
# COMPACT_ATOMS: atom_id res chain seq x y z
N GLY A 1 7.98 16.21 -25.19
CA GLY A 1 8.56 15.93 -23.87
C GLY A 1 8.99 17.23 -23.22
N ILE A 2 8.98 17.27 -21.89
CA ILE A 2 9.50 18.39 -21.11
C ILE A 2 10.99 18.12 -20.94
N SER A 3 11.84 19.12 -21.23
CA SER A 3 13.27 19.08 -20.92
C SER A 3 13.52 19.86 -19.63
N VAL A 4 14.37 19.33 -18.75
CA VAL A 4 14.75 19.94 -17.49
C VAL A 4 16.27 20.07 -17.49
N THR A 5 16.77 21.29 -17.35
CA THR A 5 18.22 21.55 -17.30
C THR A 5 18.78 21.25 -15.91
N GLN A 6 20.09 21.06 -15.81
CA GLN A 6 20.77 20.95 -14.51
C GLN A 6 20.47 22.15 -13.58
N ARG A 7 20.44 23.35 -14.14
CA ARG A 7 20.11 24.57 -13.41
C ARG A 7 18.67 24.60 -12.88
N ASP A 8 17.71 24.04 -13.63
CA ASP A 8 16.32 23.94 -13.17
C ASP A 8 16.22 22.96 -12.01
N ARG A 9 16.99 21.86 -12.04
CA ARG A 9 17.07 20.87 -10.96
C ARG A 9 17.62 21.48 -9.68
N GLU A 10 18.77 22.14 -9.77
CA GLU A 10 19.41 22.80 -8.63
C GLU A 10 18.48 23.86 -8.00
N ARG A 11 17.83 24.66 -8.83
CA ARG A 11 16.84 25.66 -8.37
C ARG A 11 15.65 25.03 -7.65
N LEU A 12 15.14 23.91 -8.18
CA LEU A 12 14.04 23.19 -7.56
C LEU A 12 14.48 22.56 -6.23
N ASP A 13 15.67 21.93 -6.19
CA ASP A 13 16.24 21.34 -5.00
C ASP A 13 16.45 22.39 -3.89
N GLU A 14 16.94 23.58 -4.22
CA GLU A 14 17.05 24.70 -3.28
C GLU A 14 15.70 25.15 -2.74
N GLN A 15 14.71 25.33 -3.61
CA GLN A 15 13.35 25.73 -3.21
C GLN A 15 12.68 24.70 -2.30
N LEU A 16 12.83 23.42 -2.60
CA LEU A 16 12.24 22.32 -1.84
C LEU A 16 12.98 22.09 -0.52
N SER A 17 14.31 22.28 -0.49
CA SER A 17 15.12 22.12 0.72
C SER A 17 14.89 23.23 1.76
N SER A 18 14.52 24.43 1.31
CA SER A 18 14.25 25.60 2.17
C SER A 18 12.79 25.70 2.64
N GLY A 19 11.94 24.75 2.28
CA GLY A 19 10.49 24.77 2.54
C GLY A 19 10.11 24.73 4.02
N ARG A 20 9.01 25.42 4.38
CA ARG A 20 8.45 25.48 5.76
C ARG A 20 7.98 24.11 6.32
N HIS A 21 7.89 23.08 5.50
CA HIS A 21 7.32 21.76 5.82
C HIS A 21 8.38 20.65 5.91
N GLY A 22 9.65 20.99 6.06
CA GLY A 22 10.77 20.06 6.06
C GLY A 22 11.46 19.97 4.69
N ARG A 23 12.57 19.26 4.66
CA ARG A 23 13.40 19.07 3.47
C ARG A 23 12.72 18.07 2.52
N VAL A 24 12.43 18.48 1.29
CA VAL A 24 11.91 17.63 0.24
C VAL A 24 13.01 17.41 -0.80
N LEU A 25 13.29 16.15 -1.10
CA LEU A 25 14.31 15.74 -2.07
C LEU A 25 13.65 15.00 -3.23
N PRO A 26 13.69 15.55 -4.45
CA PRO A 26 13.12 14.88 -5.61
C PRO A 26 14.00 13.70 -6.07
N VAL A 27 13.37 12.67 -6.61
CA VAL A 27 14.01 11.59 -7.35
C VAL A 27 13.74 11.81 -8.83
N TRP A 28 14.78 12.07 -9.60
CA TRP A 28 14.67 12.31 -11.03
C TRP A 28 14.64 10.98 -11.79
N LEU A 29 13.52 10.72 -12.46
CA LEU A 29 13.30 9.49 -13.22
C LEU A 29 13.78 9.67 -14.66
N SER A 30 15.04 9.35 -14.90
CA SER A 30 15.67 9.41 -16.22
C SER A 30 16.64 8.24 -16.43
N ASP A 31 16.96 7.95 -17.68
CA ASP A 31 18.03 7.02 -18.07
C ASP A 31 19.31 7.83 -18.33
N ALA A 32 20.25 7.74 -17.42
CA ALA A 32 21.53 8.46 -17.51
C ALA A 32 22.38 8.13 -18.76
N SER A 33 22.03 7.06 -19.49
CA SER A 33 22.75 6.62 -20.70
C SER A 33 22.31 7.30 -21.99
N GLU A 34 21.21 8.06 -21.99
CA GLU A 34 20.61 8.62 -23.21
C GLU A 34 20.68 10.16 -23.28
N GLU A 35 21.25 10.84 -22.30
CA GLU A 35 21.15 12.30 -22.16
C GLU A 35 22.52 12.99 -22.12
N PRO A 36 22.69 14.11 -22.84
CA PRO A 36 23.84 14.98 -22.66
C PRO A 36 23.83 15.52 -21.21
N GLU A 37 25.00 15.66 -20.60
CA GLU A 37 25.23 15.99 -19.18
C GLU A 37 24.42 17.19 -18.63
N GLU A 38 23.90 18.04 -19.47
CA GLU A 38 23.23 19.29 -19.09
C GLU A 38 21.69 19.25 -19.13
N THR A 39 21.06 18.25 -19.77
CA THR A 39 19.61 18.29 -19.97
C THR A 39 18.95 16.91 -19.83
N ILE A 40 17.99 16.80 -18.95
CA ILE A 40 17.15 15.59 -18.80
C ILE A 40 15.90 15.74 -19.66
N LEU A 41 15.68 14.78 -20.56
CA LEU A 41 14.44 14.67 -21.33
C LEU A 41 13.43 13.80 -20.58
N LEU A 42 12.37 14.41 -20.09
CA LEU A 42 11.26 13.70 -19.44
C LEU A 42 10.33 13.10 -20.50
N LYS A 43 10.85 12.09 -21.23
CA LYS A 43 10.06 11.31 -22.20
C LYS A 43 9.31 10.20 -21.48
N ASP A 44 8.06 9.94 -21.89
CA ASP A 44 7.23 8.82 -21.44
C ASP A 44 7.32 8.55 -19.93
N GLN A 45 7.04 9.57 -19.11
CA GLN A 45 7.09 9.45 -17.64
C GLN A 45 6.12 8.39 -17.09
N GLY A 46 5.10 8.02 -17.87
CA GLY A 46 4.18 6.94 -17.55
C GLY A 46 4.86 5.57 -17.44
N ARG A 47 5.94 5.32 -18.18
CA ARG A 47 6.63 4.01 -18.21
C ARG A 47 7.05 3.54 -16.82
N TRP A 48 7.49 4.46 -15.96
CA TRP A 48 7.97 4.17 -14.61
C TRP A 48 6.89 3.58 -13.68
N ARG A 49 5.62 3.88 -13.98
CA ARG A 49 4.47 3.45 -13.18
C ARG A 49 3.73 2.26 -13.81
N ARG A 50 3.99 1.93 -15.07
CA ARG A 50 3.20 0.93 -15.82
C ARG A 50 3.10 -0.41 -15.12
N TYR A 51 4.21 -0.97 -14.63
CA TYR A 51 4.14 -2.25 -13.91
C TYR A 51 3.28 -2.15 -12.65
N ALA A 52 3.47 -1.10 -11.88
CA ALA A 52 2.71 -0.87 -10.66
C ALA A 52 1.21 -0.67 -10.94
N GLU A 53 0.87 0.10 -11.97
CA GLU A 53 -0.51 0.45 -12.32
C GLU A 53 -1.24 -0.65 -13.10
N ARG A 54 -0.54 -1.44 -13.93
CA ARG A 54 -1.15 -2.48 -14.78
C ARG A 54 -1.09 -3.89 -14.19
N GLU A 55 -0.05 -4.22 -13.42
CA GLU A 55 0.10 -5.55 -12.81
C GLU A 55 -0.25 -5.53 -11.33
N LEU A 56 0.36 -4.63 -10.54
CA LEU A 56 0.20 -4.64 -9.09
C LEU A 56 -1.15 -4.07 -8.63
N TYR A 57 -1.54 -2.91 -9.14
CA TYR A 57 -2.79 -2.27 -8.70
C TYR A 57 -4.03 -3.14 -8.96
N PRO A 58 -4.25 -3.73 -10.16
CA PRO A 58 -5.38 -4.62 -10.39
C PRO A 58 -5.32 -5.84 -9.45
N LEU A 59 -4.16 -6.50 -9.35
CA LEU A 59 -4.00 -7.66 -8.49
C LEU A 59 -4.33 -7.36 -7.02
N LEU A 60 -3.80 -6.26 -6.49
CA LEU A 60 -4.06 -5.82 -5.11
C LEU A 60 -5.56 -5.56 -4.85
N HIS A 61 -6.30 -5.18 -5.89
CA HIS A 61 -7.74 -4.96 -5.83
C HIS A 61 -8.59 -6.16 -6.30
N TYR A 62 -7.98 -7.37 -6.33
CA TYR A 62 -8.66 -8.63 -6.71
C TYR A 62 -9.17 -8.63 -8.16
N LYS A 63 -8.52 -7.90 -9.04
CA LYS A 63 -8.78 -7.95 -10.47
C LYS A 63 -7.73 -8.83 -11.17
N GLN A 64 -8.17 -9.55 -12.17
CA GLN A 64 -7.32 -10.25 -13.11
C GLN A 64 -7.54 -9.65 -14.49
N HIS A 65 -6.47 -9.34 -15.19
CA HIS A 65 -6.52 -8.99 -16.61
C HIS A 65 -6.25 -10.22 -17.48
N GLY A 66 -6.59 -10.12 -18.75
CA GLY A 66 -6.27 -11.15 -19.72
C GLY A 66 -4.76 -11.39 -19.87
N PRO A 67 -4.35 -12.51 -20.46
CA PRO A 67 -2.94 -12.81 -20.67
C PRO A 67 -2.28 -11.74 -21.53
N THR A 68 -1.12 -11.26 -21.10
CA THR A 68 -0.26 -10.35 -21.85
C THR A 68 0.73 -11.12 -22.73
N ASP A 69 1.36 -10.48 -23.71
CA ASP A 69 2.34 -11.11 -24.59
C ASP A 69 3.69 -11.42 -23.89
N GLY A 70 3.81 -11.12 -22.60
CA GLY A 70 5.00 -11.31 -21.78
C GLY A 70 6.21 -10.44 -22.17
N ARG A 71 6.19 -9.78 -23.33
CA ARG A 71 7.26 -8.85 -23.76
C ARG A 71 7.08 -7.50 -23.08
N SER A 72 5.87 -7.00 -23.12
CA SER A 72 5.48 -5.76 -22.45
C SER A 72 5.70 -5.86 -20.94
N GLU A 73 5.27 -6.97 -20.30
CA GLU A 73 5.48 -7.20 -18.88
C GLU A 73 6.96 -7.18 -18.49
N ARG A 74 7.85 -7.83 -19.28
CA ARG A 74 9.30 -7.81 -19.01
C ARG A 74 9.88 -6.41 -19.06
N ARG A 75 9.43 -5.58 -20.00
CA ARG A 75 9.87 -4.19 -20.14
C ARG A 75 9.36 -3.35 -18.97
N TRP A 76 8.09 -3.47 -18.60
CA TRP A 76 7.51 -2.76 -17.46
C TRP A 76 8.18 -3.16 -16.15
N TRP A 77 8.52 -4.45 -16.00
CA TRP A 77 9.27 -4.94 -14.85
C TRP A 77 10.68 -4.32 -14.78
N ALA A 78 11.39 -4.22 -15.90
CA ALA A 78 12.72 -3.60 -15.92
C ALA A 78 12.65 -2.11 -15.51
N ASP A 79 11.66 -1.37 -16.01
CA ASP A 79 11.41 0.02 -15.62
C ASP A 79 11.06 0.13 -14.12
N TYR A 80 10.25 -0.79 -13.59
CA TYR A 80 9.89 -0.84 -12.17
C TYR A 80 11.10 -1.13 -11.26
N VAL A 81 11.95 -2.07 -11.65
CA VAL A 81 13.22 -2.33 -10.94
C VAL A 81 14.10 -1.09 -10.96
N ARG A 82 14.24 -0.45 -12.12
CA ARG A 82 15.06 0.77 -12.25
C ARG A 82 14.51 1.92 -11.42
N LEU A 83 13.19 2.11 -11.38
CA LEU A 83 12.54 3.08 -10.48
C LEU A 83 12.98 2.87 -9.03
N ASN A 84 12.86 1.65 -8.52
CA ASN A 84 13.23 1.33 -7.14
C ASN A 84 14.74 1.52 -6.89
N GLN A 85 15.60 1.25 -7.89
CA GLN A 85 17.03 1.51 -7.80
C GLN A 85 17.33 3.02 -7.70
N LEU A 86 16.68 3.87 -8.51
CA LEU A 86 16.85 5.33 -8.46
C LEU A 86 16.46 5.88 -7.08
N PHE A 87 15.35 5.39 -6.48
CA PHE A 87 15.00 5.74 -5.11
C PHE A 87 16.05 5.26 -4.11
N ALA A 88 16.57 4.04 -4.27
CA ALA A 88 17.62 3.54 -3.39
C ALA A 88 18.92 4.35 -3.54
N ASP A 89 19.33 4.70 -4.77
CA ASP A 89 20.50 5.56 -5.03
C ASP A 89 20.37 6.88 -4.26
N ARG A 90 19.24 7.57 -4.42
CA ARG A 90 18.99 8.85 -3.77
C ARG A 90 18.98 8.77 -2.24
N ILE A 91 18.37 7.71 -1.68
CA ILE A 91 18.35 7.51 -0.22
C ILE A 91 19.76 7.25 0.30
N VAL A 92 20.55 6.42 -0.38
CA VAL A 92 21.94 6.11 0.05
C VAL A 92 22.82 7.36 0.05
N GLU A 93 22.64 8.28 -0.91
CA GLU A 93 23.36 9.56 -0.97
C GLU A 93 23.09 10.44 0.26
N GLU A 94 21.86 10.43 0.77
CA GLU A 94 21.41 11.30 1.85
C GLU A 94 21.46 10.65 3.24
N TYR A 95 21.55 9.31 3.29
CA TYR A 95 21.47 8.54 4.53
C TYR A 95 22.60 8.85 5.50
N GLN A 96 22.25 9.09 6.74
CA GLN A 96 23.17 9.19 7.87
C GLN A 96 22.95 8.02 8.84
N ALA A 97 24.03 7.61 9.52
CA ALA A 97 23.93 6.52 10.48
C ALA A 97 22.93 6.87 11.61
N GLY A 98 21.93 6.00 11.79
CA GLY A 98 20.86 6.21 12.75
C GLY A 98 19.54 6.71 12.13
N ASP A 99 19.53 7.06 10.86
CA ASP A 99 18.29 7.42 10.16
C ASP A 99 17.35 6.22 10.03
N VAL A 100 16.06 6.51 10.07
CA VAL A 100 14.97 5.56 9.82
C VAL A 100 14.35 5.89 8.47
N VAL A 101 14.27 4.90 7.59
CA VAL A 101 13.63 5.03 6.28
C VAL A 101 12.23 4.42 6.34
N TRP A 102 11.20 5.21 6.03
CA TRP A 102 9.83 4.74 5.98
C TRP A 102 9.30 4.75 4.54
N VAL A 103 9.20 3.56 3.96
CA VAL A 103 8.80 3.32 2.58
C VAL A 103 7.28 3.14 2.49
N HIS A 104 6.66 3.72 1.47
CA HIS A 104 5.22 3.67 1.29
C HIS A 104 4.79 3.09 -0.05
N ASP A 105 3.81 2.20 0.03
CA ASP A 105 2.93 1.71 -1.02
C ASP A 105 3.62 0.86 -2.12
N TYR A 106 2.81 0.32 -3.02
CA TYR A 106 3.15 -0.74 -3.98
C TYR A 106 4.11 -0.32 -5.11
N HIS A 107 4.34 0.96 -5.31
CA HIS A 107 5.35 1.44 -6.26
C HIS A 107 6.78 1.11 -5.83
N LEU A 108 7.00 0.89 -4.54
CA LEU A 108 8.33 0.74 -3.93
C LEU A 108 8.51 -0.58 -3.19
N PHE A 109 7.87 -1.66 -3.66
CA PHE A 109 7.98 -2.97 -3.01
C PHE A 109 9.41 -3.53 -2.99
N LEU A 110 10.25 -3.18 -3.97
CA LEU A 110 11.63 -3.67 -4.02
C LEU A 110 12.60 -2.84 -3.19
N LEU A 111 12.22 -1.61 -2.84
CA LEU A 111 13.10 -0.64 -2.20
C LEU A 111 13.67 -1.12 -0.85
N PRO A 112 12.90 -1.76 0.06
CA PRO A 112 13.46 -2.21 1.34
C PRO A 112 14.63 -3.18 1.18
N SER A 113 14.53 -4.17 0.29
CA SER A 113 15.63 -5.13 0.07
C SER A 113 16.83 -4.49 -0.63
N LEU A 114 16.60 -3.56 -1.58
CA LEU A 114 17.66 -2.82 -2.24
C LEU A 114 18.46 -1.96 -1.25
N LEU A 115 17.78 -1.31 -0.31
CA LEU A 115 18.43 -0.55 0.77
C LEU A 115 19.22 -1.47 1.69
N ARG A 116 18.64 -2.60 2.10
CA ARG A 116 19.31 -3.60 2.95
C ARG A 116 20.59 -4.15 2.33
N GLN A 117 20.59 -4.39 1.02
CA GLN A 117 21.77 -4.84 0.30
C GLN A 117 22.92 -3.82 0.30
N ARG A 118 22.60 -2.53 0.28
CA ARG A 118 23.58 -1.43 0.25
C ARG A 118 24.03 -0.99 1.62
N ILE A 119 23.11 -0.98 2.58
CA ILE A 119 23.33 -0.57 3.97
C ILE A 119 22.77 -1.68 4.87
N PRO A 120 23.57 -2.69 5.23
CA PRO A 120 23.10 -3.87 5.97
C PRO A 120 22.37 -3.56 7.28
N ASN A 121 22.76 -2.51 7.98
CA ASN A 121 22.19 -2.11 9.27
C ASN A 121 21.15 -0.99 9.16
N ILE A 122 20.64 -0.70 7.96
CA ILE A 122 19.61 0.33 7.78
C ILE A 122 18.31 -0.07 8.49
N TYR A 123 17.64 0.92 9.04
CA TYR A 123 16.33 0.75 9.66
C TYR A 123 15.23 1.13 8.66
N VAL A 124 14.46 0.14 8.23
CA VAL A 124 13.42 0.33 7.22
C VAL A 124 12.08 -0.13 7.75
N GLY A 125 11.11 0.79 7.77
CA GLY A 125 9.69 0.49 7.87
C GLY A 125 9.06 0.51 6.49
N PHE A 126 8.08 -0.37 6.24
CA PHE A 126 7.27 -0.37 5.03
C PHE A 126 5.79 -0.30 5.39
N PHE A 127 5.00 0.49 4.67
CA PHE A 127 3.55 0.58 4.86
C PHE A 127 2.80 0.45 3.54
N LEU A 128 1.86 -0.48 3.47
CA LEU A 128 0.98 -0.67 2.33
C LEU A 128 -0.37 0.02 2.56
N HIS A 129 -0.68 1.02 1.75
CA HIS A 129 -1.96 1.74 1.78
C HIS A 129 -3.07 1.02 1.03
N SER A 130 -2.70 0.26 0.00
CA SER A 130 -3.60 -0.53 -0.83
C SER A 130 -4.01 -1.84 -0.14
N PRO A 131 -5.09 -2.51 -0.59
CA PRO A 131 -5.42 -3.85 -0.13
C PRO A 131 -4.28 -4.83 -0.39
N PHE A 132 -4.23 -5.94 0.36
CA PHE A 132 -3.38 -7.06 0.02
C PHE A 132 -4.24 -8.31 -0.15
N PRO A 133 -4.22 -8.97 -1.32
CA PRO A 133 -5.12 -10.06 -1.64
C PRO A 133 -4.65 -11.40 -1.05
N SER A 134 -5.53 -12.39 -1.10
CA SER A 134 -5.20 -13.75 -0.69
C SER A 134 -4.10 -14.37 -1.57
N SER A 135 -3.46 -15.43 -1.07
CA SER A 135 -2.42 -16.15 -1.79
C SER A 135 -2.86 -16.69 -3.15
N GLU A 136 -4.16 -16.94 -3.35
CA GLU A 136 -4.71 -17.42 -4.62
C GLU A 136 -4.54 -16.36 -5.74
N PHE A 137 -4.74 -15.09 -5.41
CA PHE A 137 -4.50 -13.99 -6.34
C PHE A 137 -3.00 -13.70 -6.52
N VAL A 138 -2.22 -13.67 -5.43
CA VAL A 138 -0.77 -13.40 -5.50
C VAL A 138 -0.04 -14.44 -6.35
N ARG A 139 -0.51 -15.69 -6.38
CA ARG A 139 0.03 -16.75 -7.24
C ARG A 139 -0.02 -16.40 -8.74
N CYS A 140 -0.98 -15.60 -9.18
CA CYS A 140 -1.11 -15.19 -10.57
C CYS A 140 -0.01 -14.21 -11.00
N LEU A 141 0.65 -13.52 -10.07
CA LEU A 141 1.72 -12.59 -10.36
C LEU A 141 3.01 -13.32 -10.74
N ALA A 142 3.52 -13.07 -11.93
CA ALA A 142 4.76 -13.71 -12.40
C ALA A 142 5.94 -13.38 -11.48
N LYS A 143 6.03 -12.14 -11.00
CA LYS A 143 7.10 -11.62 -10.13
C LYS A 143 6.78 -11.67 -8.62
N ARG A 144 5.89 -12.58 -8.22
CA ARG A 144 5.44 -12.69 -6.81
C ARG A 144 6.55 -12.91 -5.80
N LYS A 145 7.59 -13.70 -6.16
CA LYS A 145 8.71 -13.96 -5.26
C LYS A 145 9.54 -12.70 -5.06
N GLU A 146 9.95 -12.08 -6.14
CA GLU A 146 10.75 -10.86 -6.12
C GLU A 146 10.05 -9.73 -5.36
N ILE A 147 8.72 -9.61 -5.52
CA ILE A 147 7.91 -8.61 -4.79
C ILE A 147 7.89 -8.90 -3.29
N LEU A 148 7.60 -10.14 -2.89
CA LEU A 148 7.56 -10.51 -1.46
C LEU A 148 8.94 -10.39 -0.81
N GLU A 149 10.00 -10.87 -1.47
CA GLU A 149 11.39 -10.74 -1.00
C GLU A 149 11.83 -9.27 -0.90
N GLY A 150 11.36 -8.44 -1.83
CA GLY A 150 11.62 -7.01 -1.82
C GLY A 150 11.09 -6.34 -0.55
N VAL A 151 9.85 -6.61 -0.20
CA VAL A 151 9.19 -6.07 1.01
C VAL A 151 9.80 -6.62 2.29
N LEU A 152 10.19 -7.91 2.31
CA LEU A 152 10.82 -8.55 3.48
C LEU A 152 12.22 -8.00 3.82
N GLY A 153 12.78 -7.10 3.02
CA GLY A 153 13.95 -6.30 3.40
C GLY A 153 13.68 -5.29 4.51
N ALA A 154 12.40 -4.99 4.82
CA ALA A 154 12.01 -4.11 5.90
C ALA A 154 12.17 -4.77 7.29
N ASN A 155 12.28 -3.95 8.34
CA ASN A 155 12.25 -4.40 9.74
C ASN A 155 10.81 -4.58 10.23
N MET A 156 9.89 -3.76 9.72
CA MET A 156 8.48 -3.83 10.03
C MET A 156 7.62 -3.46 8.83
N ILE A 157 6.55 -4.22 8.63
CA ILE A 157 5.55 -4.02 7.57
C ILE A 157 4.22 -3.70 8.21
N GLY A 158 3.64 -2.56 7.84
CA GLY A 158 2.32 -2.12 8.30
C GLY A 158 1.24 -2.28 7.24
N PHE A 159 0.06 -2.66 7.68
CA PHE A 159 -1.15 -2.80 6.86
C PHE A 159 -2.32 -2.02 7.44
N GLN A 160 -3.35 -1.77 6.60
CA GLN A 160 -4.57 -1.09 7.01
C GLN A 160 -5.50 -1.96 7.85
N THR A 161 -5.52 -3.28 7.61
CA THR A 161 -6.44 -4.22 8.27
C THR A 161 -5.74 -5.55 8.61
N PHE A 162 -6.29 -6.27 9.59
CA PHE A 162 -5.82 -7.61 9.94
C PHE A 162 -5.97 -8.63 8.81
N SER A 163 -6.95 -8.47 7.93
CA SER A 163 -7.11 -9.36 6.77
C SER A 163 -5.92 -9.24 5.82
N TYR A 164 -5.43 -8.02 5.57
CA TYR A 164 -4.29 -7.79 4.68
C TYR A 164 -3.00 -8.32 5.29
N SER A 165 -2.76 -8.10 6.59
CA SER A 165 -1.57 -8.66 7.26
C SER A 165 -1.56 -10.19 7.22
N ARG A 166 -2.69 -10.85 7.49
CA ARG A 166 -2.80 -12.32 7.41
C ARG A 166 -2.61 -12.84 5.98
N HIS A 167 -3.12 -12.14 4.97
CA HIS A 167 -2.90 -12.54 3.58
C HIS A 167 -1.42 -12.45 3.22
N PHE A 168 -0.74 -11.39 3.63
CA PHE A 168 0.69 -11.22 3.38
C PHE A 168 1.52 -12.31 4.06
N THR A 169 1.35 -12.57 5.34
CA THR A 169 2.08 -13.61 6.07
C THR A 169 1.82 -15.00 5.48
N SER A 170 0.55 -15.31 5.13
CA SER A 170 0.21 -16.55 4.42
C SER A 170 0.88 -16.66 3.04
N CYS A 171 1.02 -15.55 2.31
CA CYS A 171 1.74 -15.54 1.03
C CYS A 171 3.23 -15.84 1.22
N CYS A 172 3.86 -15.25 2.24
CA CYS A 172 5.28 -15.52 2.54
C CYS A 172 5.51 -17.00 2.84
N THR A 173 4.62 -17.63 3.62
CA THR A 173 4.72 -19.07 3.88
C THR A 173 4.47 -19.91 2.63
N ARG A 174 3.42 -19.63 1.86
CA ARG A 174 3.02 -20.48 0.72
C ARG A 174 3.88 -20.30 -0.52
N VAL A 175 4.42 -19.11 -0.76
CA VAL A 175 5.19 -18.76 -1.97
C VAL A 175 6.69 -18.90 -1.73
N LEU A 176 7.17 -18.47 -0.56
CA LEU A 176 8.60 -18.43 -0.22
C LEU A 176 9.02 -19.57 0.73
N GLY A 177 8.08 -20.21 1.43
CA GLY A 177 8.37 -21.27 2.39
C GLY A 177 8.85 -20.78 3.76
N PHE A 178 8.72 -19.48 4.06
CA PHE A 178 9.12 -18.93 5.36
C PHE A 178 8.11 -19.24 6.45
N GLU A 179 8.59 -19.41 7.66
CA GLU A 179 7.72 -19.50 8.84
C GLU A 179 7.10 -18.14 9.14
N SER A 180 5.82 -18.15 9.48
CA SER A 180 5.10 -16.94 9.84
C SER A 180 4.10 -17.17 10.95
N ASN A 181 3.85 -16.14 11.74
CA ASN A 181 2.87 -16.11 12.81
C ASN A 181 2.12 -14.75 12.80
N SER A 182 1.31 -14.50 13.82
CA SER A 182 0.57 -13.23 13.95
C SER A 182 1.45 -12.01 14.19
N ALA A 183 2.70 -12.18 14.61
CA ALA A 183 3.64 -11.10 14.90
C ALA A 183 4.55 -10.77 13.70
N GLY A 184 4.72 -11.70 12.75
CA GLY A 184 5.55 -11.45 11.58
C GLY A 184 5.99 -12.69 10.82
N VAL A 185 7.07 -12.53 10.07
CA VAL A 185 7.66 -13.54 9.18
C VAL A 185 9.14 -13.72 9.52
N ASP A 186 9.58 -14.95 9.68
CA ASP A 186 10.99 -15.28 9.88
C ASP A 186 11.64 -15.55 8.52
N ALA A 187 12.37 -14.56 8.03
CA ALA A 187 12.97 -14.57 6.70
C ALA A 187 14.47 -14.32 6.77
N TYR A 188 15.27 -15.17 6.13
CA TYR A 188 16.73 -15.01 6.01
C TYR A 188 17.47 -14.87 7.36
N GLY A 189 16.96 -15.50 8.41
CA GLY A 189 17.54 -15.45 9.76
C GLY A 189 17.17 -14.18 10.55
N ALA A 190 16.25 -13.38 10.05
CA ALA A 190 15.72 -12.20 10.74
C ALA A 190 14.20 -12.27 10.87
N HIS A 191 13.68 -11.73 11.96
CA HIS A 191 12.23 -11.56 12.14
C HIS A 191 11.78 -10.24 11.54
N VAL A 192 10.86 -10.29 10.56
CA VAL A 192 10.21 -9.12 9.98
C VAL A 192 8.86 -8.95 10.67
N ALA A 193 8.72 -7.92 11.49
CA ALA A 193 7.48 -7.66 12.19
C ALA A 193 6.35 -7.26 11.22
N VAL A 194 5.14 -7.77 11.44
CA VAL A 194 3.95 -7.42 10.67
C VAL A 194 2.86 -6.98 11.62
N ASP A 195 2.31 -5.77 11.39
CA ASP A 195 1.31 -5.20 12.29
C ASP A 195 0.27 -4.36 11.52
N VAL A 196 -0.77 -3.90 12.22
CA VAL A 196 -1.92 -3.21 11.62
C VAL A 196 -2.07 -1.81 12.20
N PHE A 197 -2.09 -0.82 11.31
CA PHE A 197 -2.21 0.60 11.66
C PHE A 197 -3.20 1.28 10.71
N PRO A 198 -4.50 1.29 11.03
CA PRO A 198 -5.48 1.99 10.20
C PRO A 198 -5.17 3.49 10.14
N ILE A 199 -4.97 4.03 8.93
CA ILE A 199 -4.64 5.45 8.77
C ILE A 199 -5.86 6.33 9.03
N GLY A 200 -5.63 7.47 9.67
CA GLY A 200 -6.63 8.54 9.81
C GLY A 200 -6.36 9.72 8.87
N ILE A 201 -7.12 10.79 9.07
CA ILE A 201 -6.98 12.05 8.35
C ILE A 201 -6.58 13.18 9.30
N ASP A 202 -6.17 14.33 8.76
CA ASP A 202 -6.07 15.56 9.53
C ASP A 202 -7.46 16.21 9.70
N ALA A 203 -8.21 15.71 10.68
CA ALA A 203 -9.58 16.17 10.94
C ALA A 203 -9.67 17.67 11.21
N ARG A 204 -8.64 18.26 11.84
CA ARG A 204 -8.62 19.71 12.13
C ARG A 204 -8.46 20.55 10.87
N SER A 205 -7.57 20.16 9.97
CA SER A 205 -7.41 20.82 8.67
C SER A 205 -8.67 20.70 7.82
N ILE A 206 -9.31 19.52 7.79
CA ILE A 206 -10.59 19.31 7.11
C ILE A 206 -11.69 20.20 7.72
N GLN A 207 -11.81 20.24 9.04
CA GLN A 207 -12.78 21.09 9.71
C GLN A 207 -12.57 22.56 9.38
N LYS A 208 -11.33 23.05 9.43
CA LYS A 208 -10.99 24.42 9.04
C LYS A 208 -11.32 24.70 7.57
N ALA A 209 -10.99 23.77 6.67
CA ALA A 209 -11.29 23.89 5.26
C ALA A 209 -12.79 23.88 4.97
N ALA A 210 -13.56 23.04 5.67
CA ALA A 210 -15.00 22.89 5.43
C ALA A 210 -15.87 24.00 6.06
N PHE A 211 -15.44 24.63 7.16
CA PHE A 211 -16.27 25.58 7.93
C PHE A 211 -15.61 26.96 8.13
N GLY A 212 -14.32 27.11 7.83
CA GLY A 212 -13.57 28.34 8.12
C GLY A 212 -13.68 29.44 7.06
N ALA A 213 -14.16 29.17 5.87
CA ALA A 213 -14.19 30.14 4.77
C ALA A 213 -15.61 30.60 4.44
N PRO A 214 -15.91 31.94 4.42
CA PRO A 214 -17.23 32.47 4.10
C PRO A 214 -17.75 32.04 2.72
N ASP A 215 -16.88 31.84 1.76
CA ASP A 215 -17.25 31.43 0.40
C ASP A 215 -17.81 30.01 0.33
N ILE A 216 -17.44 29.13 1.24
CA ILE A 216 -18.02 27.78 1.34
C ILE A 216 -19.47 27.88 1.78
N GLU A 217 -19.78 28.74 2.75
CA GLU A 217 -21.15 28.95 3.23
C GLU A 217 -22.05 29.41 2.11
N LYS A 218 -21.59 30.36 1.28
CA LYS A 218 -22.37 30.79 0.08
C LYS A 218 -22.63 29.61 -0.87
N THR A 219 -21.65 28.75 -1.08
CA THR A 219 -21.78 27.55 -1.94
C THR A 219 -22.78 26.56 -1.34
N VAL A 220 -22.69 26.30 -0.02
CA VAL A 220 -23.65 25.46 0.71
C VAL A 220 -25.09 25.98 0.54
N LEU A 221 -25.30 27.27 0.78
CA LEU A 221 -26.63 27.91 0.60
C LEU A 221 -27.08 27.83 -0.86
N GLY A 222 -26.20 28.01 -1.83
CA GLY A 222 -26.51 27.89 -3.25
C GLY A 222 -26.98 26.48 -3.62
N ILE A 223 -26.30 25.44 -3.16
CA ILE A 223 -26.67 24.03 -3.42
C ILE A 223 -28.03 23.73 -2.72
N ARG A 224 -28.21 24.14 -1.46
CA ARG A 224 -29.45 23.95 -0.73
C ARG A 224 -30.64 24.63 -1.42
N LYS A 225 -30.44 25.81 -1.98
CA LYS A 225 -31.46 26.53 -2.76
C LYS A 225 -31.79 25.80 -4.05
N LEU A 226 -30.78 25.29 -4.77
CA LEU A 226 -30.95 24.55 -6.02
C LEU A 226 -31.79 23.28 -5.82
N TYR A 227 -31.57 22.57 -4.70
CA TYR A 227 -32.28 21.34 -4.36
C TYR A 227 -33.28 21.54 -3.20
N ALA A 228 -33.92 22.70 -3.14
CA ALA A 228 -34.93 23.00 -2.10
C ALA A 228 -36.02 21.92 -2.06
N GLY A 229 -36.34 21.42 -0.87
CA GLY A 229 -37.33 20.37 -0.67
C GLY A 229 -36.90 18.96 -1.08
N LYS A 230 -35.65 18.77 -1.52
CA LYS A 230 -35.13 17.46 -1.90
C LYS A 230 -34.06 16.96 -0.92
N LYS A 231 -33.97 15.65 -0.79
CA LYS A 231 -32.86 14.97 -0.08
C LYS A 231 -31.69 14.76 -1.01
N ILE A 232 -30.50 15.06 -0.54
CA ILE A 232 -29.26 14.97 -1.33
C ILE A 232 -28.44 13.75 -0.87
N ILE A 233 -28.28 12.79 -1.76
CA ILE A 233 -27.32 11.67 -1.59
C ILE A 233 -26.05 12.05 -2.33
N VAL A 234 -24.90 11.89 -1.69
CA VAL A 234 -23.60 12.24 -2.28
C VAL A 234 -22.73 11.01 -2.46
N GLY A 235 -22.21 10.83 -3.67
CA GLY A 235 -21.13 9.92 -4.01
C GLY A 235 -19.95 10.68 -4.62
N ARG A 236 -18.74 10.45 -4.12
CA ARG A 236 -17.51 10.97 -4.69
C ARG A 236 -16.48 9.86 -4.82
N ASP A 237 -16.09 9.57 -6.04
CA ASP A 237 -15.19 8.47 -6.37
C ASP A 237 -14.21 8.88 -7.47
N ARG A 238 -13.14 8.10 -7.67
CA ARG A 238 -12.39 8.14 -8.92
C ARG A 238 -13.14 7.32 -9.98
N LEU A 239 -12.93 7.66 -11.24
CA LEU A 239 -13.44 6.88 -12.36
C LEU A 239 -12.62 5.58 -12.48
N ASP A 240 -12.96 4.60 -11.69
CA ASP A 240 -12.27 3.33 -11.53
C ASP A 240 -13.29 2.25 -11.17
N SER A 241 -13.19 1.08 -11.78
CA SER A 241 -14.13 -0.03 -11.56
C SER A 241 -14.13 -0.57 -10.12
N VAL A 242 -13.03 -0.40 -9.35
CA VAL A 242 -12.97 -0.82 -7.94
C VAL A 242 -13.78 0.10 -7.02
N ARG A 243 -14.15 1.29 -7.50
CA ARG A 243 -14.93 2.27 -6.72
C ARG A 243 -16.42 2.00 -6.68
N GLY A 244 -16.91 1.07 -7.51
CA GLY A 244 -18.30 0.61 -7.46
C GLY A 244 -19.35 1.64 -7.86
N VAL A 245 -19.01 2.59 -8.75
CA VAL A 245 -19.95 3.62 -9.21
C VAL A 245 -21.10 3.02 -10.01
N ALA A 246 -20.83 2.00 -10.84
CA ALA A 246 -21.87 1.29 -11.58
C ALA A 246 -22.86 0.59 -10.62
N GLN A 247 -22.35 -0.12 -9.60
CA GLN A 247 -23.15 -0.76 -8.56
C GLN A 247 -24.00 0.26 -7.80
N LYS A 248 -23.43 1.43 -7.49
CA LYS A 248 -24.14 2.55 -6.84
C LYS A 248 -25.35 3.02 -7.66
N LEU A 249 -25.13 3.26 -8.95
CA LEU A 249 -26.19 3.72 -9.86
C LEU A 249 -27.28 2.67 -10.03
N GLN A 250 -26.92 1.40 -10.22
CA GLN A 250 -27.87 0.29 -10.31
C GLN A 250 -28.69 0.13 -9.01
N ALA A 251 -28.03 0.23 -7.86
CA ALA A 251 -28.73 0.18 -6.58
C ALA A 251 -29.67 1.38 -6.39
N PHE A 252 -29.27 2.57 -6.86
CA PHE A 252 -30.13 3.77 -6.83
C PHE A 252 -31.31 3.64 -7.78
N GLU A 253 -31.16 3.02 -8.94
CA GLU A 253 -32.26 2.69 -9.85
C GLU A 253 -33.29 1.78 -9.15
N ILE A 254 -32.82 0.67 -8.53
CA ILE A 254 -33.67 -0.24 -7.76
C ILE A 254 -34.35 0.50 -6.59
N PHE A 255 -33.64 1.42 -5.93
CA PHE A 255 -34.21 2.22 -4.88
C PHE A 255 -35.42 3.05 -5.38
N LEU A 256 -35.32 3.73 -6.52
CA LEU A 256 -36.42 4.51 -7.11
C LEU A 256 -37.56 3.62 -7.61
N GLU A 257 -37.29 2.37 -7.99
CA GLU A 257 -38.34 1.40 -8.33
C GLU A 257 -39.14 0.96 -7.10
N ARG A 258 -38.41 0.54 -6.04
CA ARG A 258 -39.00 -0.09 -4.85
C ARG A 258 -39.66 0.88 -3.89
N TYR A 259 -39.20 2.13 -3.88
CA TYR A 259 -39.64 3.19 -2.98
C TYR A 259 -40.17 4.41 -3.76
N PRO A 260 -41.33 4.28 -4.44
CA PRO A 260 -41.89 5.34 -5.30
C PRO A 260 -42.12 6.66 -4.58
N GLU A 261 -42.33 6.65 -3.26
CA GLU A 261 -42.48 7.82 -2.41
C GLU A 261 -41.29 8.77 -2.41
N TRP A 262 -40.12 8.29 -2.82
CA TRP A 262 -38.88 9.07 -2.93
C TRP A 262 -38.66 9.65 -4.32
N ARG A 263 -39.40 9.22 -5.33
CA ARG A 263 -39.33 9.82 -6.66
C ARG A 263 -39.60 11.31 -6.55
N ASP A 264 -38.90 12.14 -7.29
CA ASP A 264 -38.94 13.60 -7.24
C ASP A 264 -38.57 14.25 -5.88
N LYS A 265 -38.17 13.47 -4.86
CA LYS A 265 -37.78 13.98 -3.54
C LYS A 265 -36.32 13.74 -3.20
N VAL A 266 -35.61 12.90 -3.97
CA VAL A 266 -34.22 12.56 -3.74
C VAL A 266 -33.39 12.81 -5.00
N VAL A 267 -32.22 13.37 -4.83
CA VAL A 267 -31.20 13.51 -5.89
C VAL A 267 -29.90 12.84 -5.47
N LEU A 268 -29.36 12.02 -6.35
CA LEU A 268 -28.00 11.49 -6.22
C LEU A 268 -27.03 12.40 -6.97
N ILE A 269 -26.13 13.05 -6.25
CA ILE A 269 -25.04 13.83 -6.84
C ILE A 269 -23.80 12.95 -6.85
N GLN A 270 -23.44 12.45 -8.02
CA GLN A 270 -22.26 11.61 -8.23
C GLN A 270 -21.15 12.42 -8.89
N VAL A 271 -20.03 12.55 -8.21
CA VAL A 271 -18.82 13.16 -8.73
C VAL A 271 -17.79 12.07 -8.98
N THR A 272 -17.23 12.01 -10.20
CA THR A 272 -16.13 11.12 -10.53
C THR A 272 -14.94 11.94 -11.01
N SER A 273 -13.85 11.92 -10.24
CA SER A 273 -12.59 12.49 -10.74
C SER A 273 -11.95 11.53 -11.75
N PRO A 274 -11.29 12.06 -12.81
CA PRO A 274 -10.53 11.24 -13.73
C PRO A 274 -9.54 10.35 -13.01
N THR A 275 -9.33 9.13 -13.51
CA THR A 275 -8.31 8.24 -12.94
C THR A 275 -6.91 8.68 -13.32
N SER A 276 -5.95 8.46 -12.41
CA SER A 276 -4.53 8.56 -12.72
C SER A 276 -3.94 7.26 -13.29
N VAL A 277 -4.70 6.16 -13.23
CA VAL A 277 -4.28 4.86 -13.72
C VAL A 277 -4.31 4.86 -15.25
N GLU A 278 -3.15 4.63 -15.88
CA GLU A 278 -3.00 4.73 -17.34
C GLU A 278 -3.82 3.68 -18.10
N GLU A 279 -4.05 2.52 -17.48
CA GLU A 279 -4.80 1.42 -18.09
C GLU A 279 -6.20 1.85 -18.57
N GLU A 280 -6.87 2.71 -17.81
CA GLU A 280 -8.22 3.17 -18.15
C GLU A 280 -8.22 4.36 -19.12
N LYS A 281 -7.06 5.03 -19.31
CA LYS A 281 -6.92 6.12 -20.30
C LYS A 281 -6.60 5.62 -21.70
N GLU A 282 -5.87 4.51 -21.81
CA GLU A 282 -5.44 3.94 -23.08
C GLU A 282 -6.43 2.92 -23.66
N ASP A 283 -7.49 2.54 -22.93
CA ASP A 283 -8.56 1.71 -23.48
C ASP A 283 -9.44 2.60 -24.38
N PRO A 284 -9.34 2.47 -25.72
CA PRO A 284 -10.13 3.26 -26.67
C PRO A 284 -11.65 3.07 -26.48
N ASP A 285 -12.05 1.98 -25.82
CA ASP A 285 -13.40 1.70 -25.36
C ASP A 285 -13.57 2.04 -23.87
N ASN A 286 -13.20 3.17 -23.36
CA ASN A 286 -13.36 3.51 -21.94
C ASN A 286 -14.73 3.02 -21.39
N LYS A 287 -14.84 1.69 -21.25
CA LYS A 287 -16.09 0.96 -21.00
C LYS A 287 -16.79 1.44 -19.74
N ILE A 288 -15.99 1.83 -18.74
CA ILE A 288 -16.52 2.30 -17.46
C ILE A 288 -17.20 3.66 -17.61
N ALA A 289 -16.57 4.62 -18.28
CA ALA A 289 -17.18 5.95 -18.50
C ALA A 289 -18.45 5.83 -19.33
N GLY A 290 -18.42 5.04 -20.40
CA GLY A 290 -19.58 4.75 -21.23
C GLY A 290 -20.69 4.05 -20.44
N GLN A 291 -20.36 3.05 -19.64
CA GLN A 291 -21.31 2.33 -18.79
C GLN A 291 -21.98 3.27 -17.78
N ILE A 292 -21.20 4.10 -17.10
CA ILE A 292 -21.74 5.08 -16.13
C ILE A 292 -22.67 6.08 -16.83
N SER A 293 -22.25 6.64 -17.96
CA SER A 293 -23.05 7.60 -18.71
C SER A 293 -24.38 7.00 -19.20
N ASN A 294 -24.35 5.74 -19.66
CA ASN A 294 -25.56 5.01 -20.07
C ASN A 294 -26.50 4.77 -18.89
N LEU A 295 -25.97 4.34 -17.73
CA LEU A 295 -26.78 4.16 -16.52
C LEU A 295 -27.42 5.47 -16.07
N VAL A 296 -26.65 6.55 -16.03
CA VAL A 296 -27.18 7.89 -15.69
C VAL A 296 -28.31 8.30 -16.64
N SER A 297 -28.10 8.14 -17.95
CA SER A 297 -29.11 8.46 -18.96
C SER A 297 -30.38 7.61 -18.81
N THR A 298 -30.22 6.31 -18.55
CA THR A 298 -31.33 5.38 -18.33
C THR A 298 -32.15 5.78 -17.10
N ILE A 299 -31.48 6.01 -15.97
CA ILE A 299 -32.17 6.40 -14.71
C ILE A 299 -32.91 7.74 -14.88
N ASN A 300 -32.22 8.73 -15.46
CA ASN A 300 -32.82 10.04 -15.69
C ASN A 300 -34.00 10.00 -16.70
N GLY A 301 -33.91 9.14 -17.73
CA GLY A 301 -35.01 8.94 -18.68
C GLY A 301 -36.23 8.25 -18.07
N ARG A 302 -36.02 7.30 -17.13
CA ARG A 302 -37.10 6.54 -16.49
C ARG A 302 -37.80 7.30 -15.35
N PHE A 303 -37.03 8.04 -14.54
CA PHE A 303 -37.49 8.63 -13.28
C PHE A 303 -37.38 10.16 -13.24
N GLY A 304 -36.82 10.76 -14.28
CA GLY A 304 -36.72 12.21 -14.41
C GLY A 304 -37.95 12.88 -15.05
N SER A 305 -37.92 14.20 -15.05
CA SER A 305 -38.88 15.06 -15.72
C SER A 305 -38.17 16.22 -16.42
N LEU A 306 -38.91 17.06 -17.14
CA LEU A 306 -38.32 18.25 -17.78
C LEU A 306 -37.65 19.22 -16.79
N SER A 307 -38.10 19.23 -15.54
CA SER A 307 -37.60 20.12 -14.49
C SER A 307 -36.68 19.45 -13.48
N PHE A 308 -36.53 18.11 -13.53
CA PHE A 308 -35.79 17.37 -12.51
C PHE A 308 -35.12 16.11 -13.05
N SER A 309 -33.84 15.95 -12.73
CA SER A 309 -33.06 14.73 -12.98
C SER A 309 -32.63 14.11 -11.66
N PRO A 310 -33.04 12.86 -11.37
CA PRO A 310 -32.70 12.20 -10.10
C PRO A 310 -31.23 11.91 -9.92
N VAL A 311 -30.44 11.81 -10.99
CA VAL A 311 -28.99 11.68 -10.95
C VAL A 311 -28.32 12.89 -11.59
N GLN A 312 -27.47 13.55 -10.82
CA GLN A 312 -26.57 14.60 -11.27
C GLN A 312 -25.16 14.05 -11.34
N TYR A 313 -24.62 13.91 -12.53
CA TYR A 313 -23.32 13.30 -12.75
C TYR A 313 -22.28 14.31 -13.21
N TYR A 314 -21.18 14.42 -12.44
CA TYR A 314 -20.08 15.35 -12.70
C TYR A 314 -18.75 14.59 -12.89
N PRO A 315 -18.36 14.29 -14.15
CA PRO A 315 -17.08 13.61 -14.45
C PRO A 315 -15.91 14.61 -14.48
N GLN A 316 -15.64 15.28 -13.35
CA GLN A 316 -14.62 16.33 -13.26
C GLN A 316 -14.06 16.48 -11.86
N TYR A 317 -12.91 17.15 -11.76
CA TYR A 317 -12.39 17.59 -10.48
C TYR A 317 -13.22 18.74 -9.93
N LEU A 318 -13.59 18.64 -8.65
CA LEU A 318 -14.16 19.76 -7.91
C LEU A 318 -13.06 20.57 -7.24
N SER A 319 -13.23 21.87 -7.13
CA SER A 319 -12.43 22.69 -6.24
C SER A 319 -12.64 22.24 -4.77
N PRO A 320 -11.64 22.39 -3.88
CA PRO A 320 -11.82 22.07 -2.46
C PRO A 320 -13.06 22.72 -1.83
N ARG A 321 -13.40 23.94 -2.27
CA ARG A 321 -14.59 24.67 -1.83
C ARG A 321 -15.89 23.95 -2.21
N GLU A 322 -16.02 23.56 -3.48
CA GLU A 322 -17.20 22.84 -3.97
C GLU A 322 -17.30 21.45 -3.34
N TYR A 323 -16.18 20.77 -3.19
CA TYR A 323 -16.11 19.46 -2.57
C TYR A 323 -16.61 19.47 -1.12
N PHE A 324 -16.06 20.34 -0.28
CA PHE A 324 -16.49 20.41 1.12
C PHE A 324 -17.93 20.94 1.27
N ALA A 325 -18.36 21.88 0.42
CA ALA A 325 -19.74 22.33 0.40
C ALA A 325 -20.71 21.18 0.07
N LEU A 326 -20.36 20.35 -0.91
CA LEU A 326 -21.13 19.16 -1.29
C LEU A 326 -21.24 18.16 -0.14
N LEU A 327 -20.13 17.85 0.54
CA LEU A 327 -20.14 16.94 1.69
C LEU A 327 -20.99 17.50 2.86
N ARG A 328 -21.03 18.83 3.05
CA ARG A 328 -21.80 19.47 4.12
C ARG A 328 -23.32 19.48 3.85
N VAL A 329 -23.74 19.59 2.60
CA VAL A 329 -25.17 19.63 2.26
C VAL A 329 -25.84 18.27 2.19
N ALA A 330 -25.06 17.19 2.15
CA ALA A 330 -25.54 15.84 1.98
C ALA A 330 -26.50 15.44 3.12
N ASP A 331 -27.61 14.79 2.77
CA ASP A 331 -28.49 14.09 3.70
C ASP A 331 -28.08 12.63 3.89
N VAL A 332 -27.32 12.05 2.94
CA VAL A 332 -26.74 10.70 3.01
C VAL A 332 -25.41 10.67 2.25
N GLY A 333 -24.38 10.13 2.86
CA GLY A 333 -23.14 9.75 2.17
C GLY A 333 -23.20 8.29 1.70
N LEU A 334 -22.92 8.04 0.41
CA LEU A 334 -23.03 6.71 -0.18
C LEU A 334 -21.71 6.27 -0.80
N ILE A 335 -21.05 5.29 -0.18
CA ILE A 335 -19.76 4.73 -0.58
C ILE A 335 -19.90 3.24 -0.86
N THR A 336 -19.78 2.85 -2.11
CA THR A 336 -20.05 1.50 -2.63
C THR A 336 -18.80 0.84 -3.21
N THR A 337 -17.62 1.16 -2.70
CA THR A 337 -16.36 0.57 -3.19
C THR A 337 -16.39 -0.96 -3.12
N VAL A 338 -15.95 -1.63 -4.17
CA VAL A 338 -15.90 -3.09 -4.21
C VAL A 338 -14.61 -3.63 -3.58
N ARG A 339 -13.55 -2.84 -3.57
CA ARG A 339 -12.31 -3.04 -2.80
C ARG A 339 -11.63 -1.70 -2.57
N ASP A 340 -11.14 -1.47 -1.38
CA ASP A 340 -10.40 -0.26 -1.03
C ASP A 340 -9.47 -0.52 0.17
N GLY A 341 -8.28 0.06 0.13
CA GLY A 341 -7.34 -0.02 1.26
C GLY A 341 -7.85 0.79 2.45
N MET A 342 -8.12 2.08 2.20
CA MET A 342 -8.71 3.01 3.16
C MET A 342 -9.45 4.11 2.39
N ASN A 343 -10.72 4.30 2.69
CA ASN A 343 -11.53 5.32 2.05
C ASN A 343 -11.51 6.62 2.86
N THR A 344 -10.67 7.58 2.45
CA THR A 344 -10.57 8.87 3.16
C THR A 344 -11.81 9.72 2.99
N THR A 345 -12.56 9.60 1.88
CA THR A 345 -13.81 10.34 1.66
C THR A 345 -14.84 10.04 2.75
N SER A 346 -14.91 8.82 3.26
CA SER A 346 -15.80 8.46 4.38
C SER A 346 -15.45 9.22 5.65
N LEU A 347 -14.15 9.37 5.94
CA LEU A 347 -13.66 10.11 7.11
C LEU A 347 -13.90 11.61 6.97
N GLU A 348 -13.64 12.17 5.79
CA GLU A 348 -13.90 13.59 5.46
C GLU A 348 -15.39 13.89 5.53
N TYR A 349 -16.25 12.99 5.03
CA TYR A 349 -17.70 13.10 5.14
C TYR A 349 -18.14 13.22 6.60
N ILE A 350 -17.66 12.35 7.48
CA ILE A 350 -18.00 12.38 8.90
C ILE A 350 -17.64 13.74 9.53
N VAL A 351 -16.46 14.29 9.22
CA VAL A 351 -16.07 15.62 9.72
C VAL A 351 -16.99 16.71 9.19
N CYS A 352 -17.40 16.64 7.92
CA CYS A 352 -18.29 17.63 7.30
C CYS A 352 -19.74 17.58 7.84
N GLN A 353 -20.14 16.46 8.44
CA GLN A 353 -21.50 16.25 8.95
C GLN A 353 -21.71 16.64 10.42
N GLN A 354 -20.75 17.34 11.04
CA GLN A 354 -20.85 17.75 12.46
C GLN A 354 -22.07 18.61 12.82
N THR A 355 -22.74 19.23 11.83
CA THR A 355 -23.94 20.03 12.04
C THR A 355 -25.25 19.30 11.67
N ASN A 356 -25.21 18.49 10.61
CA ASN A 356 -26.41 17.82 10.08
C ASN A 356 -26.58 16.39 10.60
N HIS A 357 -25.48 15.78 11.07
CA HIS A 357 -25.44 14.40 11.58
C HIS A 357 -25.98 13.37 10.57
N SER A 358 -25.82 13.62 9.27
CA SER A 358 -26.37 12.78 8.22
C SER A 358 -25.67 11.42 8.16
N PRO A 359 -26.39 10.30 7.96
CA PRO A 359 -25.84 8.96 8.00
C PRO A 359 -24.86 8.70 6.86
N LEU A 360 -23.94 7.78 7.13
CA LEU A 360 -22.98 7.24 6.17
C LEU A 360 -23.34 5.79 5.84
N ILE A 361 -23.55 5.51 4.56
CA ILE A 361 -23.63 4.16 4.01
C ILE A 361 -22.25 3.80 3.46
N LEU A 362 -21.64 2.73 3.96
CA LEU A 362 -20.25 2.36 3.70
C LEU A 362 -20.15 0.89 3.31
N SER A 363 -19.45 0.62 2.20
CA SER A 363 -19.14 -0.74 1.80
C SER A 363 -18.30 -1.48 2.85
N GLU A 364 -18.69 -2.71 3.19
CA GLU A 364 -17.95 -3.61 4.06
C GLU A 364 -16.58 -4.03 3.49
N PHE A 365 -16.37 -3.85 2.18
CA PHE A 365 -15.09 -4.11 1.50
C PHE A 365 -14.12 -2.92 1.53
N SER A 366 -14.49 -1.81 2.16
CA SER A 366 -13.57 -0.71 2.45
C SER A 366 -12.76 -1.00 3.72
N GLY A 367 -11.46 -0.70 3.70
CA GLY A 367 -10.63 -0.81 4.91
C GLY A 367 -11.11 0.04 6.09
N THR A 368 -11.86 1.12 5.82
CA THR A 368 -12.50 1.95 6.87
C THR A 368 -13.69 1.27 7.54
N ALA A 369 -14.32 0.28 6.93
CA ALA A 369 -15.49 -0.38 7.50
C ALA A 369 -15.23 -0.98 8.89
N GLY A 370 -14.06 -1.61 9.07
CA GLY A 370 -13.67 -2.20 10.35
C GLY A 370 -13.46 -1.18 11.48
N THR A 371 -13.21 0.09 11.15
CA THR A 371 -12.96 1.17 12.11
C THR A 371 -14.19 2.06 12.35
N LEU A 372 -15.23 1.94 11.53
CA LEU A 372 -16.46 2.74 11.56
C LEU A 372 -17.71 1.87 11.79
N PRO A 373 -17.82 1.14 12.92
CA PRO A 373 -18.91 0.18 13.14
C PRO A 373 -20.31 0.81 13.24
N SER A 374 -20.40 2.12 13.47
CA SER A 374 -21.68 2.84 13.54
C SER A 374 -22.16 3.37 12.18
N ALA A 375 -21.43 3.14 11.07
CA ALA A 375 -21.92 3.38 9.72
C ALA A 375 -22.92 2.28 9.31
N ILE A 376 -23.76 2.56 8.33
CA ILE A 376 -24.63 1.54 7.72
C ILE A 376 -23.78 0.75 6.75
N HIS A 377 -23.43 -0.48 7.10
CA HIS A 377 -22.60 -1.34 6.26
C HIS A 377 -23.42 -2.02 5.18
N ILE A 378 -22.87 -2.07 3.96
CA ILE A 378 -23.52 -2.69 2.80
C ILE A 378 -22.52 -3.56 2.01
N ASN A 379 -23.08 -4.58 1.38
CA ASN A 379 -22.41 -5.30 0.31
C ASN A 379 -22.76 -4.64 -1.03
N PRO A 380 -21.81 -4.03 -1.76
CA PRO A 380 -22.09 -3.35 -3.03
C PRO A 380 -22.56 -4.27 -4.14
N TRP A 381 -22.39 -5.59 -3.99
CA TRP A 381 -22.91 -6.59 -4.92
C TRP A 381 -24.38 -6.98 -4.66
N ASP A 382 -24.88 -6.70 -3.46
CA ASP A 382 -26.30 -6.80 -3.10
C ASP A 382 -27.02 -5.45 -3.34
N MET A 383 -27.32 -5.17 -4.59
CA MET A 383 -27.93 -3.89 -4.99
C MET A 383 -29.30 -3.66 -4.34
N VAL A 384 -30.02 -4.73 -4.03
CA VAL A 384 -31.32 -4.66 -3.32
C VAL A 384 -31.11 -4.27 -1.86
N GLY A 385 -30.10 -4.86 -1.21
CA GLY A 385 -29.71 -4.48 0.15
C GLY A 385 -29.21 -3.03 0.23
N VAL A 386 -28.44 -2.58 -0.78
CA VAL A 386 -28.03 -1.16 -0.87
C VAL A 386 -29.23 -0.23 -1.03
N ALA A 387 -30.22 -0.57 -1.88
CA ALA A 387 -31.45 0.18 -2.01
C ALA A 387 -32.23 0.28 -0.68
N GLY A 388 -32.31 -0.83 0.07
CA GLY A 388 -32.88 -0.87 1.41
C GLY A 388 -32.12 0.03 2.40
N ALA A 389 -30.80 0.03 2.37
CA ALA A 389 -29.95 0.87 3.21
C ALA A 389 -30.14 2.37 2.91
N ILE A 390 -30.33 2.75 1.64
CA ILE A 390 -30.66 4.12 1.25
C ILE A 390 -31.99 4.54 1.90
N ASN A 391 -33.03 3.70 1.78
CA ASN A 391 -34.33 3.98 2.40
C ASN A 391 -34.23 4.06 3.93
N GLN A 392 -33.49 3.17 4.57
CA GLN A 392 -33.20 3.19 6.01
C GLN A 392 -32.53 4.51 6.42
N ALA A 393 -31.52 4.94 5.70
CA ALA A 393 -30.77 6.16 5.98
C ALA A 393 -31.66 7.41 5.88
N LEU A 394 -32.50 7.50 4.84
CA LEU A 394 -33.38 8.63 4.62
C LEU A 394 -34.50 8.73 5.67
N ASN A 395 -34.97 7.60 6.22
CA ASN A 395 -36.01 7.53 7.23
C ASN A 395 -35.46 7.46 8.67
N MET A 396 -34.13 7.55 8.86
CA MET A 396 -33.51 7.41 10.18
C MET A 396 -33.95 8.57 11.10
N PRO A 397 -34.43 8.30 12.33
CA PRO A 397 -34.77 9.32 13.32
C PRO A 397 -33.59 10.21 13.69
N ASP A 398 -33.85 11.48 13.98
CA ASP A 398 -32.82 12.48 14.28
C ASP A 398 -31.93 12.10 15.46
N GLU A 399 -32.50 11.53 16.53
CA GLU A 399 -31.78 11.07 17.70
C GLU A 399 -30.78 9.93 17.35
N GLN A 400 -31.23 8.99 16.53
CA GLN A 400 -30.37 7.88 16.06
C GLN A 400 -29.25 8.39 15.15
N ARG A 401 -29.54 9.33 14.21
CA ARG A 401 -28.53 9.96 13.35
C ARG A 401 -27.46 10.65 14.19
N LYS A 402 -27.88 11.43 15.18
CA LYS A 402 -26.99 12.15 16.08
C LYS A 402 -26.11 11.21 16.89
N GLU A 403 -26.70 10.17 17.48
CA GLU A 403 -25.95 9.19 18.27
C GLU A 403 -24.90 8.47 17.42
N GLN A 404 -25.27 7.97 16.24
CA GLN A 404 -24.35 7.30 15.33
C GLN A 404 -23.24 8.22 14.87
N HIS A 405 -23.57 9.44 14.44
CA HIS A 405 -22.59 10.42 13.99
C HIS A 405 -21.60 10.79 15.11
N LEU A 406 -22.04 11.01 16.33
CA LEU A 406 -21.14 11.33 17.44
C LEU A 406 -20.11 10.22 17.70
N LYS A 407 -20.51 8.95 17.59
CA LYS A 407 -19.58 7.80 17.71
C LYS A 407 -18.53 7.81 16.58
N LEU A 408 -18.98 8.00 15.33
CA LEU A 408 -18.13 8.09 14.14
C LEU A 408 -17.17 9.30 14.24
N TYR A 409 -17.70 10.47 14.57
CA TYR A 409 -16.92 11.70 14.69
C TYR A 409 -15.84 11.59 15.77
N LYS A 410 -16.18 11.06 16.95
CA LYS A 410 -15.22 10.81 18.03
C LYS A 410 -14.07 9.92 17.56
N HIS A 411 -14.39 8.87 16.80
CA HIS A 411 -13.36 7.98 16.25
C HIS A 411 -12.42 8.73 15.30
N VAL A 412 -12.97 9.50 14.34
CA VAL A 412 -12.18 10.20 13.31
C VAL A 412 -11.27 11.27 13.91
N VAL A 413 -11.77 12.06 14.88
CA VAL A 413 -10.96 13.14 15.49
C VAL A 413 -9.92 12.63 16.48
N THR A 414 -10.09 11.40 17.00
CA THR A 414 -9.11 10.76 17.89
C THR A 414 -8.03 10.03 17.09
N ASN A 415 -8.41 9.28 16.06
CA ASN A 415 -7.49 8.48 15.24
C ASN A 415 -7.05 9.26 13.99
N THR A 416 -6.26 10.29 14.21
CA THR A 416 -5.75 11.16 13.13
C THR A 416 -4.53 10.58 12.43
N VAL A 417 -4.16 11.15 11.29
CA VAL A 417 -2.91 10.80 10.57
C VAL A 417 -1.67 10.98 11.46
N SER A 418 -1.66 12.00 12.32
CA SER A 418 -0.56 12.20 13.29
C SER A 418 -0.52 11.11 14.36
N MET A 419 -1.66 10.60 14.80
CA MET A 419 -1.72 9.46 15.73
C MET A 419 -1.23 8.19 15.03
N TRP A 420 -1.69 7.93 13.83
CA TRP A 420 -1.26 6.81 12.99
C TRP A 420 0.27 6.79 12.80
N SER A 421 0.86 7.91 12.37
CA SER A 421 2.31 7.99 12.16
C SER A 421 3.10 7.77 13.45
N ARG A 422 2.63 8.35 14.57
CA ARG A 422 3.24 8.16 15.88
C ARG A 422 3.17 6.70 16.35
N GLN A 423 2.03 6.05 16.21
CA GLN A 423 1.86 4.64 16.59
C GLN A 423 2.78 3.73 15.77
N TYR A 424 2.84 3.96 14.45
CA TYR A 424 3.72 3.21 13.56
C TYR A 424 5.20 3.39 13.95
N LEU A 425 5.66 4.63 14.07
CA LEU A 425 7.06 4.92 14.41
C LEU A 425 7.43 4.41 15.80
N ASN A 426 6.57 4.58 16.80
CA ASN A 426 6.82 4.03 18.13
C ASN A 426 6.95 2.51 18.10
N ARG A 427 6.10 1.83 17.34
CA ARG A 427 6.17 0.37 17.19
C ARG A 427 7.43 -0.06 16.47
N LEU A 428 7.79 0.62 15.39
CA LEU A 428 9.04 0.38 14.66
C LEU A 428 10.26 0.57 15.59
N LEU A 429 10.32 1.66 16.34
CA LEU A 429 11.43 1.95 17.26
C LEU A 429 11.47 0.99 18.46
N THR A 430 10.32 0.54 18.96
CA THR A 430 10.27 -0.47 20.03
C THR A 430 10.80 -1.82 19.54
N ASN A 431 10.47 -2.20 18.31
CA ASN A 431 11.05 -3.40 17.70
C ASN A 431 12.57 -3.28 17.54
N LEU A 432 13.10 -2.06 17.33
CA LEU A 432 14.52 -1.75 17.27
C LEU A 432 15.25 -2.16 18.57
N SER A 433 14.73 -1.75 19.71
CA SER A 433 15.35 -2.02 21.01
C SER A 433 15.36 -3.50 21.38
N SER A 434 14.41 -4.30 20.88
CA SER A 434 14.41 -5.75 21.02
C SER A 434 15.26 -6.47 19.96
N PHE A 435 15.60 -5.79 18.87
CA PHE A 435 16.34 -6.31 17.72
C PHE A 435 17.86 -6.22 17.87
N ASP A 436 18.37 -5.38 18.75
CA ASP A 436 19.81 -5.30 19.06
C ASP A 436 20.40 -6.63 19.55
N GLN A 437 19.54 -7.63 19.79
CA GLN A 437 19.92 -8.98 20.17
C GLN A 437 19.90 -10.00 18.99
N SER A 438 19.33 -9.64 17.82
CA SER A 438 19.30 -10.52 16.64
C SER A 438 19.59 -9.74 15.36
N VAL A 439 20.78 -9.20 15.26
CA VAL A 439 21.26 -8.58 14.01
C VAL A 439 21.35 -9.69 12.96
N ALA A 440 20.53 -9.60 11.90
CA ALA A 440 20.69 -10.47 10.75
C ALA A 440 22.15 -10.41 10.29
N THR A 441 22.80 -11.56 10.26
CA THR A 441 24.22 -11.62 9.84
C THR A 441 24.32 -11.05 8.42
N PRO A 442 25.04 -9.96 8.21
CA PRO A 442 25.13 -9.35 6.89
C PRO A 442 25.74 -10.32 5.89
N ALA A 443 25.31 -10.21 4.62
CA ALA A 443 25.90 -11.03 3.56
C ALA A 443 27.42 -10.88 3.54
N LEU A 444 28.12 -12.01 3.43
CA LEU A 444 29.57 -12.04 3.47
C LEU A 444 30.19 -11.26 2.30
N ASP A 445 30.91 -10.18 2.61
CA ASP A 445 31.73 -9.47 1.62
C ASP A 445 32.96 -10.33 1.26
N ARG A 446 32.80 -11.13 0.21
CA ARG A 446 33.85 -12.06 -0.28
C ARG A 446 35.13 -11.34 -0.66
N ALA A 447 35.06 -10.14 -1.22
CA ALA A 447 36.25 -9.38 -1.63
C ALA A 447 37.05 -8.92 -0.41
N LYS A 448 36.37 -8.40 0.61
CA LYS A 448 36.95 -8.00 1.89
C LYS A 448 37.56 -9.22 2.62
N LEU A 449 36.82 -10.33 2.68
CA LEU A 449 37.30 -11.58 3.29
C LEU A 449 38.55 -12.06 2.59
N MET A 450 38.58 -12.15 1.26
CA MET A 450 39.75 -12.61 0.50
C MET A 450 40.95 -11.69 0.67
N LYS A 451 40.75 -10.39 0.78
CA LYS A 451 41.84 -9.43 1.06
C LYS A 451 42.41 -9.65 2.46
N GLN A 452 41.57 -9.87 3.45
CA GLN A 452 42.02 -10.18 4.82
C GLN A 452 42.69 -11.53 4.89
N TYR A 453 42.12 -12.56 4.26
CA TYR A 453 42.70 -13.91 4.18
C TYR A 453 44.14 -13.90 3.61
N ARG A 454 44.38 -13.16 2.52
CA ARG A 454 45.70 -13.05 1.89
C ARG A 454 46.72 -12.31 2.76
N LYS A 455 46.27 -11.32 3.55
CA LYS A 455 47.14 -10.52 4.43
C LYS A 455 47.48 -11.20 5.76
N ALA A 456 46.62 -12.13 6.21
CA ALA A 456 46.78 -12.75 7.52
C ALA A 456 47.98 -13.73 7.54
N ARG A 457 48.85 -13.59 8.54
CA ARG A 457 49.98 -14.50 8.77
C ARG A 457 49.55 -15.81 9.43
N ARG A 458 48.53 -15.76 10.29
CA ARG A 458 47.87 -16.91 10.92
C ARG A 458 46.38 -16.72 10.81
N ARG A 459 45.65 -17.84 10.65
CA ARG A 459 44.20 -17.82 10.46
C ARG A 459 43.56 -18.87 11.35
N LEU A 460 42.45 -18.50 12.00
CA LEU A 460 41.63 -19.42 12.76
C LEU A 460 40.30 -19.59 12.04
N PHE A 461 39.93 -20.82 11.72
CA PHE A 461 38.65 -21.22 11.21
C PHE A 461 37.91 -22.00 12.29
N MET A 462 36.70 -21.58 12.58
CA MET A 462 35.81 -22.23 13.54
C MET A 462 34.52 -22.57 12.79
N PHE A 463 34.27 -23.86 12.60
CA PHE A 463 33.08 -24.33 11.89
C PHE A 463 32.14 -25.02 12.86
N ASP A 464 30.84 -24.63 12.84
CA ASP A 464 29.78 -25.42 13.42
C ASP A 464 29.53 -26.66 12.55
N TYR A 465 29.11 -27.76 13.18
CA TYR A 465 28.94 -29.04 12.48
C TYR A 465 27.53 -29.14 11.85
N ASP A 466 26.46 -29.07 12.68
CA ASP A 466 25.12 -29.33 12.25
C ASP A 466 24.51 -28.10 11.55
N GLY A 467 24.13 -28.21 10.28
CA GLY A 467 23.64 -27.11 9.46
C GLY A 467 24.70 -26.28 8.77
N THR A 468 25.99 -26.49 9.09
CA THR A 468 27.14 -25.80 8.46
C THR A 468 27.99 -26.78 7.63
N LEU A 469 28.57 -27.81 8.25
CA LEU A 469 29.34 -28.84 7.56
C LEU A 469 28.48 -29.99 7.07
N THR A 470 27.32 -30.20 7.69
CA THR A 470 26.30 -31.19 7.29
C THR A 470 24.94 -30.53 7.20
N PRO A 471 24.01 -31.05 6.36
CA PRO A 471 22.60 -30.62 6.40
C PRO A 471 21.96 -30.92 7.76
N ILE A 472 21.00 -30.13 8.18
CA ILE A 472 20.14 -30.46 9.32
C ILE A 472 19.23 -31.61 8.90
N VAL A 473 19.33 -32.74 9.60
CA VAL A 473 18.56 -33.96 9.34
C VAL A 473 17.76 -34.38 10.58
N LYS A 474 16.67 -35.14 10.39
CA LYS A 474 15.82 -35.58 11.51
C LYS A 474 16.51 -36.59 12.40
N ASP A 475 17.32 -37.45 11.82
CA ASP A 475 18.14 -38.43 12.58
C ASP A 475 19.57 -37.89 12.76
N PRO A 476 19.98 -37.58 13.98
CA PRO A 476 21.31 -37.06 14.24
C PRO A 476 22.47 -37.94 13.71
N GLN A 477 22.28 -39.24 13.64
CA GLN A 477 23.29 -40.16 13.14
C GLN A 477 23.45 -40.12 11.62
N ALA A 478 22.44 -39.64 10.89
CA ALA A 478 22.47 -39.50 9.45
C ALA A 478 23.17 -38.21 8.97
N ALA A 479 23.61 -37.34 9.88
CA ALA A 479 24.32 -36.10 9.56
C ALA A 479 25.81 -36.37 9.23
N ILE A 480 26.06 -36.96 8.05
CA ILE A 480 27.41 -37.33 7.58
C ILE A 480 27.96 -36.26 6.65
N PRO A 481 29.22 -35.79 6.83
CA PRO A 481 29.80 -34.79 5.94
C PRO A 481 30.00 -35.34 4.54
N SER A 482 29.69 -34.54 3.51
CA SER A 482 29.95 -34.94 2.14
C SER A 482 31.43 -34.97 1.81
N ASP A 483 31.84 -35.77 0.81
CA ASP A 483 33.23 -35.83 0.31
C ASP A 483 33.78 -34.45 -0.07
N ARG A 484 32.93 -33.57 -0.51
CA ARG A 484 33.29 -32.17 -0.83
C ARG A 484 33.70 -31.40 0.41
N VAL A 485 32.98 -31.55 1.50
CA VAL A 485 33.30 -30.92 2.79
C VAL A 485 34.61 -31.46 3.33
N LEU A 486 34.77 -32.78 3.35
CA LEU A 486 36.00 -33.43 3.83
C LEU A 486 37.23 -32.99 3.03
N ARG A 487 37.13 -32.95 1.70
CA ARG A 487 38.21 -32.45 0.85
C ARG A 487 38.55 -30.97 1.11
N THR A 488 37.54 -30.15 1.36
CA THR A 488 37.73 -28.73 1.65
C THR A 488 38.42 -28.52 3.00
N LEU A 489 37.98 -29.22 4.05
CA LEU A 489 38.64 -29.20 5.37
C LEU A 489 40.08 -29.65 5.29
N LYS A 490 40.36 -30.79 4.61
CA LYS A 490 41.70 -31.29 4.39
C LYS A 490 42.60 -30.28 3.65
N SER A 491 42.05 -29.60 2.65
CA SER A 491 42.80 -28.56 1.93
C SER A 491 43.08 -27.33 2.80
N LEU A 492 42.16 -26.96 3.69
CA LEU A 492 42.34 -25.83 4.63
C LEU A 492 43.40 -26.18 5.70
N SER A 493 43.35 -27.39 6.27
CA SER A 493 44.30 -27.87 7.30
C SER A 493 45.71 -28.07 6.75
N ALA A 494 45.87 -28.33 5.46
CA ALA A 494 47.16 -28.49 4.82
C ALA A 494 48.02 -27.20 4.79
N ASP A 495 47.45 -26.01 4.93
CA ASP A 495 48.20 -24.76 5.04
C ASP A 495 48.61 -24.53 6.51
N PRO A 496 49.91 -24.55 6.86
CA PRO A 496 50.36 -24.42 8.25
C PRO A 496 50.04 -23.05 8.90
N ARG A 497 49.53 -22.12 8.13
CA ARG A 497 49.05 -20.83 8.65
C ARG A 497 47.62 -20.90 9.17
N ASN A 498 46.89 -21.99 8.89
CA ASN A 498 45.50 -22.17 9.27
C ASN A 498 45.40 -23.10 10.48
N ALA A 499 44.65 -22.68 11.48
CA ALA A 499 44.13 -23.53 12.53
C ALA A 499 42.62 -23.75 12.25
N VAL A 500 42.22 -25.01 12.10
CA VAL A 500 40.84 -25.38 11.80
C VAL A 500 40.21 -26.08 12.98
N TRP A 501 39.11 -25.55 13.51
CA TRP A 501 38.41 -26.07 14.67
C TRP A 501 36.96 -26.39 14.31
N ILE A 502 36.45 -27.50 14.83
CA ILE A 502 35.06 -27.88 14.73
C ILE A 502 34.41 -27.62 16.10
N ILE A 503 33.31 -26.88 16.10
CA ILE A 503 32.51 -26.61 17.29
C ILE A 503 31.20 -27.38 17.14
N SER A 504 30.88 -28.26 18.08
CA SER A 504 29.68 -29.10 17.99
C SER A 504 29.21 -29.51 19.39
N GLY A 505 27.90 -29.73 19.54
CA GLY A 505 27.33 -30.41 20.70
C GLY A 505 27.43 -31.94 20.62
N ARG A 506 28.02 -32.51 19.56
CA ARG A 506 28.21 -33.95 19.40
C ARG A 506 29.41 -34.43 20.19
N ASP A 507 29.40 -35.70 20.56
CA ASP A 507 30.52 -36.30 21.24
C ASP A 507 31.74 -36.43 20.29
N GLN A 508 32.92 -36.51 20.88
CA GLN A 508 34.17 -36.56 20.17
C GLN A 508 34.26 -37.84 19.31
N ALA A 509 33.79 -38.97 19.80
CA ALA A 509 33.88 -40.24 19.08
C ALA A 509 33.15 -40.21 17.74
N PHE A 510 31.98 -39.55 17.70
CA PHE A 510 31.22 -39.34 16.47
C PHE A 510 31.98 -38.46 15.47
N LEU A 511 32.62 -37.39 15.93
CA LEU A 511 33.35 -36.48 15.07
C LEU A 511 34.64 -37.14 14.55
N ASP A 512 35.33 -37.93 15.37
CA ASP A 512 36.57 -38.66 15.02
C ASP A 512 36.31 -39.72 13.94
N GLU A 513 35.15 -40.37 13.96
CA GLU A 513 34.76 -41.36 12.94
C GLU A 513 34.81 -40.76 11.52
N TRP A 514 34.34 -39.54 11.37
CA TRP A 514 34.21 -38.89 10.05
C TRP A 514 35.36 -37.95 9.70
N MET A 515 35.98 -37.32 10.69
CA MET A 515 36.95 -36.26 10.46
C MET A 515 38.30 -36.48 11.14
N GLY A 516 38.45 -37.48 12.02
CA GLY A 516 39.68 -37.77 12.74
C GLY A 516 40.88 -38.10 11.86
N HIS A 517 40.68 -38.36 10.58
CA HIS A 517 41.75 -38.59 9.59
C HIS A 517 42.26 -37.29 8.93
N ILE A 518 41.67 -36.13 9.26
CA ILE A 518 42.10 -34.82 8.76
C ILE A 518 43.22 -34.32 9.69
N PRO A 519 44.43 -33.97 9.20
CA PRO A 519 45.51 -33.48 10.04
C PRO A 519 45.13 -32.23 10.80
N GLU A 520 45.55 -32.10 12.05
CA GLU A 520 45.38 -30.91 12.91
C GLU A 520 46.17 -29.71 12.38
#